data_7ab6f15f481705f3ebdace73c68eb168
#
_entry.id   7ab6f15f481705f3ebdace73c68eb168
#
_cell.length_a   1.000
_cell.length_b   1.000
_cell.length_c   1.000
_cell.angle_alpha   90.00
_cell.angle_beta   90.00
_cell.angle_gamma   90.00
#
_symmetry.space_group_name_H-M   'P 1'
#
loop_
_entity.id
_entity.type
_entity.pdbx_description
1 polymer ?
#
loop_
_entity_poly.entity_id
_entity_poly.type
_entity_poly.pdbx_seq_one_letter_code
_entity_poly.pdbx_strand_id
1 'polypeptide(L)'
;MTGKLEGKVGVITGGCSGIGLATARKFVAEGARVVIADVDEANGPRIAAELGGSFLRTDVTNQAEVEALFAHAKATYGSVDVAFNNAGISPPGDDSILKTGIDAWKTVQQVNLTSVYLCCKAVLPYMLEQGKGSIINTASFVAIMGAATSQISYTASKGGVLAMTRELGVQFAKKGIRVNSLCPGPVNTPLLRELFAKDPERAARRLIHVPMGRFAEPEEIANAVAFLGSDESSFITATDFLVDGGLSNAYVTPLESDFD
;
A
#
# COMPACT_ATOMS: atom_id res chain seq x y z
N MET A 1 16.56 -22.73 -0.72
CA MET A 1 15.24 -22.46 -1.36
C MET A 1 15.36 -21.12 -2.05
N THR A 2 14.94 -21.00 -3.30
CA THR A 2 14.87 -19.70 -4.02
C THR A 2 13.78 -18.85 -3.37
N GLY A 3 13.97 -17.53 -3.30
CA GLY A 3 12.99 -16.62 -2.75
C GLY A 3 11.70 -16.58 -3.60
N LYS A 4 10.56 -16.20 -2.98
CA LYS A 4 9.23 -16.16 -3.65
C LYS A 4 9.16 -15.16 -4.82
N LEU A 5 10.06 -14.19 -4.84
CA LEU A 5 10.15 -13.12 -5.83
C LEU A 5 11.44 -13.20 -6.66
N GLU A 6 12.09 -14.35 -6.68
CA GLU A 6 13.35 -14.54 -7.40
C GLU A 6 13.25 -14.11 -8.86
N GLY A 7 14.14 -13.20 -9.26
CA GLY A 7 14.20 -12.64 -10.61
C GLY A 7 13.10 -11.65 -10.98
N LYS A 8 12.15 -11.35 -10.09
CA LYS A 8 11.11 -10.34 -10.33
C LYS A 8 11.62 -8.93 -10.10
N VAL A 9 10.99 -7.96 -10.75
CA VAL A 9 11.23 -6.52 -10.57
C VAL A 9 10.00 -5.90 -9.91
N GLY A 10 10.21 -5.34 -8.71
CA GLY A 10 9.18 -4.65 -7.94
C GLY A 10 9.37 -3.13 -7.95
N VAL A 11 8.31 -2.39 -8.28
CA VAL A 11 8.25 -0.93 -8.15
C VAL A 11 7.40 -0.58 -6.93
N ILE A 12 7.94 0.24 -6.01
CA ILE A 12 7.30 0.54 -4.72
C ILE A 12 7.22 2.05 -4.56
N THR A 13 6.00 2.60 -4.51
CA THR A 13 5.77 4.03 -4.23
C THR A 13 5.65 4.27 -2.72
N GLY A 14 6.15 5.41 -2.23
CA GLY A 14 6.28 5.67 -0.79
C GLY A 14 7.26 4.70 -0.13
N GLY A 15 8.35 4.37 -0.83
CA GLY A 15 9.28 3.30 -0.45
C GLY A 15 10.35 3.69 0.55
N CYS A 16 10.43 4.95 0.99
CA CYS A 16 11.45 5.41 1.93
C CYS A 16 11.08 5.23 3.40
N SER A 17 9.85 4.87 3.73
CA SER A 17 9.40 4.73 5.12
C SER A 17 8.31 3.67 5.31
N GLY A 18 8.02 3.34 6.57
CA GLY A 18 6.88 2.52 6.98
C GLY A 18 6.71 1.22 6.18
N ILE A 19 5.49 0.97 5.72
CA ILE A 19 5.11 -0.24 4.96
C ILE A 19 5.92 -0.35 3.65
N GLY A 20 6.13 0.77 2.94
CA GLY A 20 6.88 0.77 1.68
C GLY A 20 8.32 0.31 1.85
N LEU A 21 9.03 0.85 2.85
CA LEU A 21 10.40 0.45 3.16
C LEU A 21 10.49 -1.02 3.62
N ALA A 22 9.58 -1.45 4.50
CA ALA A 22 9.53 -2.85 4.92
C ALA A 22 9.29 -3.78 3.74
N THR A 23 8.40 -3.37 2.80
CA THR A 23 8.14 -4.12 1.58
C THR A 23 9.38 -4.18 0.67
N ALA A 24 10.10 -3.07 0.49
CA ALA A 24 11.32 -3.06 -0.31
C ALA A 24 12.37 -4.04 0.25
N ARG A 25 12.57 -4.03 1.57
CA ARG A 25 13.45 -4.99 2.27
C ARG A 25 12.99 -6.43 2.09
N LYS A 26 11.70 -6.69 2.24
CA LYS A 26 11.12 -8.01 2.06
C LYS A 26 11.26 -8.50 0.63
N PHE A 27 11.02 -7.67 -0.37
CA PHE A 27 11.17 -8.02 -1.78
C PHE A 27 12.60 -8.44 -2.10
N VAL A 28 13.60 -7.67 -1.65
CA VAL A 28 15.01 -8.02 -1.83
C VAL A 28 15.37 -9.33 -1.11
N ALA A 29 14.89 -9.53 0.11
CA ALA A 29 15.09 -10.78 0.85
C ALA A 29 14.48 -12.00 0.16
N GLU A 30 13.44 -11.80 -0.66
CA GLU A 30 12.77 -12.82 -1.48
C GLU A 30 13.33 -12.90 -2.92
N GLY A 31 14.46 -12.25 -3.20
CA GLY A 31 15.18 -12.35 -4.48
C GLY A 31 14.73 -11.38 -5.58
N ALA A 32 13.89 -10.39 -5.28
CA ALA A 32 13.51 -9.37 -6.24
C ALA A 32 14.55 -8.26 -6.37
N ARG A 33 14.55 -7.60 -7.53
CA ARG A 33 15.13 -6.26 -7.72
C ARG A 33 14.07 -5.21 -7.45
N VAL A 34 14.44 -4.09 -6.83
CA VAL A 34 13.49 -3.07 -6.44
C VAL A 34 13.82 -1.71 -7.03
N VAL A 35 12.76 -0.99 -7.44
CA VAL A 35 12.79 0.46 -7.70
C VAL A 35 11.98 1.12 -6.61
N ILE A 36 12.64 1.98 -5.83
CA ILE A 36 12.06 2.77 -4.76
C ILE A 36 11.67 4.12 -5.33
N ALA A 37 10.40 4.48 -5.21
CA ALA A 37 9.87 5.77 -5.62
C ALA A 37 9.37 6.53 -4.39
N ASP A 38 9.87 7.74 -4.19
CA ASP A 38 9.47 8.60 -3.07
C ASP A 38 9.82 10.06 -3.40
N VAL A 39 9.26 10.99 -2.65
CA VAL A 39 9.65 12.41 -2.68
C VAL A 39 10.85 12.70 -1.78
N ASP A 40 11.24 11.76 -0.92
CA ASP A 40 12.37 11.88 0.02
C ASP A 40 13.72 11.66 -0.70
N GLU A 41 14.20 12.70 -1.34
CA GLU A 41 15.52 12.70 -2.01
C GLU A 41 16.71 12.57 -1.04
N ALA A 42 16.51 12.93 0.24
CA ALA A 42 17.59 12.86 1.23
C ALA A 42 17.91 11.40 1.62
N ASN A 43 16.90 10.55 1.77
CA ASN A 43 17.05 9.17 2.20
C ASN A 43 16.97 8.16 1.07
N GLY A 44 16.22 8.44 0.02
CA GLY A 44 15.93 7.49 -1.06
C GLY A 44 17.17 6.86 -1.70
N PRO A 45 18.16 7.64 -2.15
CA PRO A 45 19.38 7.08 -2.77
C PRO A 45 20.17 6.15 -1.82
N ARG A 46 20.28 6.52 -0.53
CA ARG A 46 20.96 5.72 0.48
C ARG A 46 20.23 4.39 0.71
N ILE A 47 18.89 4.44 0.86
CA ILE A 47 18.06 3.24 1.07
C ILE A 47 18.17 2.31 -0.14
N ALA A 48 18.09 2.85 -1.35
CA ALA A 48 18.22 2.05 -2.58
C ALA A 48 19.60 1.37 -2.66
N ALA A 49 20.68 2.10 -2.35
CA ALA A 49 22.03 1.55 -2.33
C ALA A 49 22.19 0.43 -1.29
N GLU A 50 21.64 0.60 -0.07
CA GLU A 50 21.64 -0.42 0.97
C GLU A 50 20.93 -1.71 0.53
N LEU A 51 19.91 -1.60 -0.31
CA LEU A 51 19.10 -2.71 -0.80
C LEU A 51 19.60 -3.29 -2.13
N GLY A 52 20.66 -2.72 -2.73
CA GLY A 52 21.08 -3.09 -4.08
C GLY A 52 20.04 -2.81 -5.17
N GLY A 53 19.11 -1.89 -4.90
CA GLY A 53 18.06 -1.45 -5.80
C GLY A 53 18.36 -0.12 -6.49
N SER A 54 17.33 0.49 -7.08
CA SER A 54 17.42 1.86 -7.61
C SER A 54 16.39 2.77 -6.96
N PHE A 55 16.67 4.06 -6.96
CA PHE A 55 15.78 5.12 -6.48
C PHE A 55 15.46 6.08 -7.63
N LEU A 56 14.20 6.46 -7.73
CA LEU A 56 13.80 7.58 -8.55
C LEU A 56 12.89 8.51 -7.73
N ARG A 57 13.31 9.77 -7.58
CA ARG A 57 12.44 10.79 -6.99
C ARG A 57 11.15 10.86 -7.79
N THR A 58 10.01 10.67 -7.13
CA THR A 58 8.71 10.61 -7.80
C THR A 58 7.63 11.23 -6.91
N ASP A 59 7.04 12.30 -7.37
CA ASP A 59 5.76 12.78 -6.88
C ASP A 59 4.65 12.01 -7.62
N VAL A 60 3.98 11.12 -6.90
CA VAL A 60 2.93 10.26 -7.47
C VAL A 60 1.69 11.03 -7.95
N THR A 61 1.58 12.32 -7.63
CA THR A 61 0.52 13.20 -8.15
C THR A 61 0.85 13.79 -9.52
N ASN A 62 2.11 13.66 -9.96
CA ASN A 62 2.60 14.13 -11.25
C ASN A 62 2.62 12.98 -12.27
N GLN A 63 1.76 13.02 -13.26
CA GLN A 63 1.65 11.96 -14.27
C GLN A 63 2.97 11.69 -14.98
N ALA A 64 3.72 12.72 -15.37
CA ALA A 64 4.98 12.55 -16.10
C ALA A 64 6.06 11.86 -15.25
N GLU A 65 6.12 12.17 -13.95
CA GLU A 65 7.05 11.50 -13.02
C GLU A 65 6.67 10.03 -12.80
N VAL A 66 5.36 9.72 -12.73
CA VAL A 66 4.87 8.34 -12.63
C VAL A 66 5.19 7.55 -13.91
N GLU A 67 5.00 8.13 -15.08
CA GLU A 67 5.37 7.49 -16.36
C GLU A 67 6.88 7.24 -16.43
N ALA A 68 7.69 8.22 -16.03
CA ALA A 68 9.15 8.09 -15.96
C ALA A 68 9.59 6.98 -14.96
N LEU A 69 8.88 6.78 -13.85
CA LEU A 69 9.18 5.74 -12.87
C LEU A 69 9.11 4.34 -13.49
N PHE A 70 8.04 4.00 -14.19
CA PHE A 70 7.89 2.67 -14.79
C PHE A 70 8.79 2.49 -16.01
N ALA A 71 9.04 3.55 -16.78
CA ALA A 71 10.05 3.55 -17.85
C ALA A 71 11.46 3.29 -17.29
N HIS A 72 11.83 3.92 -16.17
CA HIS A 72 13.09 3.68 -15.48
C HIS A 72 13.23 2.21 -15.03
N ALA A 73 12.20 1.65 -14.43
CA ALA A 73 12.22 0.24 -14.01
C ALA A 73 12.44 -0.72 -15.20
N LYS A 74 11.71 -0.51 -16.29
CA LYS A 74 11.86 -1.30 -17.54
C LYS A 74 13.26 -1.14 -18.14
N ALA A 75 13.79 0.08 -18.20
CA ALA A 75 15.10 0.35 -18.76
C ALA A 75 16.24 -0.24 -17.90
N THR A 76 16.11 -0.18 -16.57
CA THR A 76 17.15 -0.62 -15.64
C THR A 76 17.19 -2.14 -15.48
N TYR A 77 16.01 -2.79 -15.41
CA TYR A 77 15.91 -4.20 -15.04
C TYR A 77 15.22 -5.08 -16.09
N GLY A 78 14.70 -4.51 -17.18
CA GLY A 78 14.11 -5.24 -18.29
C GLY A 78 12.62 -5.62 -18.13
N SER A 79 12.05 -5.53 -16.94
CA SER A 79 10.64 -5.84 -16.67
C SER A 79 10.04 -4.97 -15.57
N VAL A 80 8.71 -5.08 -15.40
CA VAL A 80 7.99 -4.62 -14.20
C VAL A 80 7.01 -5.73 -13.83
N ASP A 81 7.37 -6.56 -12.87
CA ASP A 81 6.59 -7.74 -12.50
C ASP A 81 5.59 -7.44 -11.38
N VAL A 82 5.96 -6.56 -10.45
CA VAL A 82 5.13 -6.16 -9.31
C VAL A 82 5.10 -4.65 -9.20
N ALA A 83 3.90 -4.07 -9.12
CA ALA A 83 3.70 -2.65 -8.78
C ALA A 83 2.98 -2.56 -7.42
N PHE A 84 3.66 -2.04 -6.41
CA PHE A 84 3.08 -1.77 -5.11
C PHE A 84 2.79 -0.28 -4.96
N ASN A 85 1.54 0.09 -5.20
CA ASN A 85 1.03 1.46 -5.09
C ASN A 85 0.68 1.75 -3.64
N ASN A 86 1.69 2.22 -2.88
CA ASN A 86 1.62 2.36 -1.43
C ASN A 86 1.63 3.82 -0.95
N ALA A 87 2.17 4.75 -1.73
CA ALA A 87 2.21 6.16 -1.35
C ALA A 87 0.82 6.67 -0.93
N GLY A 88 0.77 7.36 0.21
CA GLY A 88 -0.48 7.88 0.75
C GLY A 88 -0.26 8.78 1.96
N ILE A 89 -1.24 9.62 2.24
CA ILE A 89 -1.25 10.58 3.35
C ILE A 89 -2.55 10.51 4.15
N SER A 90 -2.46 10.95 5.41
CA SER A 90 -3.60 11.20 6.31
C SER A 90 -3.31 12.49 7.09
N PRO A 91 -3.53 13.66 6.49
CA PRO A 91 -3.17 14.93 7.10
C PRO A 91 -4.12 15.32 8.24
N PRO A 92 -3.67 16.12 9.22
CA PRO A 92 -4.50 16.56 10.36
C PRO A 92 -5.75 17.36 9.98
N GLY A 93 -5.78 17.95 8.77
CA GLY A 93 -6.93 18.71 8.27
C GLY A 93 -8.06 17.83 7.71
N ASP A 94 -7.88 16.52 7.66
CA ASP A 94 -8.93 15.55 7.29
C ASP A 94 -9.64 15.07 8.57
N ASP A 95 -10.86 15.54 8.79
CA ASP A 95 -11.68 15.30 9.97
C ASP A 95 -13.13 14.92 9.54
N SER A 96 -14.12 15.37 10.27
CA SER A 96 -15.54 15.17 9.94
C SER A 96 -15.93 15.93 8.66
N ILE A 97 -17.04 15.52 8.06
CA ILE A 97 -17.60 16.19 6.87
C ILE A 97 -17.86 17.69 7.08
N LEU A 98 -18.11 18.10 8.32
CA LEU A 98 -18.38 19.50 8.66
C LEU A 98 -17.09 20.33 8.82
N LYS A 99 -15.93 19.68 9.05
CA LYS A 99 -14.67 20.35 9.35
C LYS A 99 -13.63 20.24 8.25
N THR A 100 -13.70 19.16 7.44
CA THR A 100 -12.75 18.97 6.34
C THR A 100 -12.96 20.02 5.26
N GLY A 101 -11.99 20.90 5.09
CA GLY A 101 -12.00 21.91 4.02
C GLY A 101 -11.76 21.27 2.64
N ILE A 102 -12.25 21.95 1.58
CA ILE A 102 -12.16 21.45 0.20
C ILE A 102 -10.71 21.20 -0.26
N ASP A 103 -9.75 21.96 0.22
CA ASP A 103 -8.35 21.80 -0.17
C ASP A 103 -7.74 20.55 0.48
N ALA A 104 -8.04 20.29 1.76
CA ALA A 104 -7.64 19.03 2.42
C ALA A 104 -8.28 17.82 1.70
N TRP A 105 -9.57 17.91 1.37
CA TRP A 105 -10.25 16.90 0.58
C TRP A 105 -9.52 16.64 -0.75
N LYS A 106 -9.28 17.68 -1.56
CA LYS A 106 -8.64 17.55 -2.87
C LYS A 106 -7.22 16.97 -2.77
N THR A 107 -6.44 17.42 -1.79
CA THR A 107 -5.08 16.94 -1.56
C THR A 107 -5.07 15.45 -1.26
N VAL A 108 -5.95 14.99 -0.37
CA VAL A 108 -6.04 13.56 -0.02
C VAL A 108 -6.51 12.73 -1.21
N GLN A 109 -7.53 13.19 -1.96
CA GLN A 109 -7.97 12.48 -3.17
C GLN A 109 -6.85 12.40 -4.22
N GLN A 110 -6.10 13.48 -4.41
CA GLN A 110 -5.00 13.52 -5.38
C GLN A 110 -3.89 12.54 -5.02
N VAL A 111 -3.47 12.51 -3.76
CA VAL A 111 -2.37 11.64 -3.31
C VAL A 111 -2.81 10.19 -3.13
N ASN A 112 -4.02 9.93 -2.58
CA ASN A 112 -4.39 8.56 -2.18
C ASN A 112 -5.17 7.79 -3.26
N LEU A 113 -5.83 8.48 -4.18
CA LEU A 113 -6.67 7.85 -5.20
C LEU A 113 -6.17 8.15 -6.62
N THR A 114 -6.01 9.43 -6.98
CA THR A 114 -5.57 9.79 -8.33
C THR A 114 -4.18 9.22 -8.63
N SER A 115 -3.27 9.22 -7.66
CA SER A 115 -1.95 8.63 -7.81
C SER A 115 -2.00 7.13 -8.16
N VAL A 116 -2.88 6.39 -7.49
CA VAL A 116 -3.06 4.94 -7.76
C VAL A 116 -3.58 4.72 -9.18
N TYR A 117 -4.53 5.56 -9.63
CA TYR A 117 -4.97 5.55 -11.03
C TYR A 117 -3.80 5.81 -11.98
N LEU A 118 -2.97 6.83 -11.73
CA LEU A 118 -1.82 7.16 -12.58
C LEU A 118 -0.81 6.01 -12.63
N CYS A 119 -0.48 5.42 -11.48
CA CYS A 119 0.42 4.27 -11.39
C CYS A 119 -0.11 3.05 -12.14
N CYS A 120 -1.38 2.69 -11.94
CA CYS A 120 -2.01 1.59 -12.67
C CYS A 120 -1.99 1.83 -14.19
N LYS A 121 -2.36 3.05 -14.62
CA LYS A 121 -2.35 3.43 -16.04
C LYS A 121 -0.96 3.34 -16.66
N ALA A 122 0.07 3.77 -15.92
CA ALA A 122 1.45 3.78 -16.42
C ALA A 122 2.09 2.38 -16.46
N VAL A 123 1.77 1.49 -15.50
CA VAL A 123 2.38 0.15 -15.45
C VAL A 123 1.72 -0.86 -16.38
N LEU A 124 0.41 -0.75 -16.61
CA LEU A 124 -0.36 -1.72 -17.39
C LEU A 124 0.19 -1.98 -18.80
N PRO A 125 0.65 -1.00 -19.59
CA PRO A 125 1.24 -1.27 -20.91
C PRO A 125 2.42 -2.24 -20.84
N TYR A 126 3.32 -2.11 -19.86
CA TYR A 126 4.47 -3.00 -19.67
C TYR A 126 4.04 -4.41 -19.30
N MET A 127 3.09 -4.53 -18.37
CA MET A 127 2.57 -5.85 -17.94
C MET A 127 1.78 -6.53 -19.06
N LEU A 128 1.05 -5.78 -19.90
CA LEU A 128 0.36 -6.33 -21.07
C LEU A 128 1.34 -6.85 -22.12
N GLU A 129 2.44 -6.13 -22.39
CA GLU A 129 3.52 -6.61 -23.26
C GLU A 129 4.16 -7.88 -22.71
N GLN A 130 4.32 -8.00 -21.39
CA GLN A 130 4.88 -9.17 -20.72
C GLN A 130 3.91 -10.36 -20.65
N GLY A 131 2.59 -10.12 -20.80
CA GLY A 131 1.54 -11.13 -20.58
C GLY A 131 1.39 -11.58 -19.12
N LYS A 132 1.97 -10.85 -18.17
CA LYS A 132 1.93 -11.16 -16.73
C LYS A 132 2.22 -9.92 -15.90
N GLY A 133 1.70 -9.89 -14.67
CA GLY A 133 1.98 -8.83 -13.70
C GLY A 133 1.13 -8.95 -12.44
N SER A 134 1.59 -8.30 -11.36
CA SER A 134 0.82 -8.15 -10.12
C SER A 134 0.81 -6.70 -9.67
N ILE A 135 -0.36 -6.11 -9.60
CA ILE A 135 -0.59 -4.76 -9.06
C ILE A 135 -1.22 -4.90 -7.68
N ILE A 136 -0.64 -4.25 -6.69
CA ILE A 136 -1.14 -4.25 -5.31
C ILE A 136 -1.37 -2.80 -4.92
N ASN A 137 -2.62 -2.45 -4.66
CA ASN A 137 -3.03 -1.10 -4.31
C ASN A 137 -3.32 -0.99 -2.82
N THR A 138 -2.66 -0.09 -2.11
CA THR A 138 -2.89 0.12 -0.69
C THR A 138 -4.20 0.86 -0.44
N ALA A 139 -5.22 0.11 -0.06
CA ALA A 139 -6.47 0.63 0.49
C ALA A 139 -6.35 0.81 2.01
N SER A 140 -7.34 0.38 2.76
CA SER A 140 -7.36 0.40 4.23
C SER A 140 -8.59 -0.36 4.73
N PHE A 141 -8.56 -0.86 5.96
CA PHE A 141 -9.74 -1.39 6.62
C PHE A 141 -10.91 -0.38 6.68
N VAL A 142 -10.63 0.92 6.79
CA VAL A 142 -11.67 1.97 6.82
C VAL A 142 -12.39 2.15 5.48
N ALA A 143 -11.90 1.56 4.41
CA ALA A 143 -12.62 1.52 3.13
C ALA A 143 -13.76 0.48 3.12
N ILE A 144 -13.75 -0.45 4.08
CA ILE A 144 -14.72 -1.54 4.23
C ILE A 144 -15.71 -1.20 5.36
N MET A 145 -15.22 -0.53 6.41
CA MET A 145 -15.99 -0.14 7.56
C MET A 145 -15.77 1.34 7.92
N GLY A 146 -16.72 1.95 8.62
CA GLY A 146 -16.57 3.32 9.10
C GLY A 146 -15.50 3.43 10.18
N ALA A 147 -14.78 4.55 10.22
CA ALA A 147 -13.83 4.86 11.28
C ALA A 147 -14.50 5.63 12.42
N ALA A 148 -14.26 5.24 13.67
CA ALA A 148 -14.70 5.98 14.85
C ALA A 148 -14.02 7.35 14.97
N THR A 149 -12.85 7.49 14.37
CA THR A 149 -12.13 8.74 14.23
C THR A 149 -12.36 9.32 12.85
N SER A 150 -12.96 10.51 12.78
CA SER A 150 -13.28 11.18 11.52
C SER A 150 -12.05 11.38 10.65
N GLN A 151 -12.15 10.98 9.38
CA GLN A 151 -11.16 11.13 8.32
C GLN A 151 -11.87 10.93 6.96
N ILE A 152 -12.82 11.80 6.66
CA ILE A 152 -13.77 11.60 5.57
C ILE A 152 -13.10 11.48 4.21
N SER A 153 -12.09 12.30 3.94
CA SER A 153 -11.39 12.30 2.66
C SER A 153 -10.54 11.04 2.50
N TYR A 154 -9.82 10.64 3.55
CA TYR A 154 -9.04 9.40 3.55
C TYR A 154 -9.93 8.19 3.30
N THR A 155 -11.02 8.05 4.07
CA THR A 155 -11.97 6.92 3.93
C THR A 155 -12.54 6.86 2.51
N ALA A 156 -12.99 7.99 1.96
CA ALA A 156 -13.51 8.06 0.61
C ALA A 156 -12.45 7.69 -0.44
N SER A 157 -11.20 8.19 -0.29
CA SER A 157 -10.11 7.86 -1.20
C SER A 157 -9.78 6.36 -1.21
N LYS A 158 -9.76 5.73 -0.04
CA LYS A 158 -9.47 4.30 0.09
C LYS A 158 -10.63 3.42 -0.41
N GLY A 159 -11.88 3.87 -0.26
CA GLY A 159 -13.06 3.26 -0.90
C GLY A 159 -12.97 3.30 -2.43
N GLY A 160 -12.54 4.43 -2.99
CA GLY A 160 -12.28 4.57 -4.43
C GLY A 160 -11.20 3.61 -4.94
N VAL A 161 -10.13 3.41 -4.17
CA VAL A 161 -9.07 2.44 -4.49
C VAL A 161 -9.63 1.02 -4.55
N LEU A 162 -10.50 0.61 -3.60
CA LEU A 162 -11.15 -0.71 -3.63
C LEU A 162 -11.97 -0.91 -4.92
N ALA A 163 -12.83 0.06 -5.25
CA ALA A 163 -13.69 -0.01 -6.41
C ALA A 163 -12.86 -0.12 -7.72
N MET A 164 -11.85 0.74 -7.87
CA MET A 164 -10.95 0.72 -9.03
C MET A 164 -10.16 -0.59 -9.14
N THR A 165 -9.71 -1.13 -8.03
CA THR A 165 -8.95 -2.39 -7.99
C THR A 165 -9.78 -3.57 -8.48
N ARG A 166 -11.06 -3.67 -8.06
CA ARG A 166 -11.97 -4.71 -8.54
C ARG A 166 -12.20 -4.62 -10.03
N GLU A 167 -12.45 -3.41 -10.54
CA GLU A 167 -12.64 -3.15 -11.97
C GLU A 167 -11.43 -3.62 -12.78
N LEU A 168 -10.23 -3.16 -12.41
CA LEU A 168 -8.98 -3.53 -13.09
C LEU A 168 -8.68 -5.04 -12.98
N GLY A 169 -8.89 -5.63 -11.79
CA GLY A 169 -8.66 -7.05 -11.56
C GLY A 169 -9.52 -7.95 -12.43
N VAL A 170 -10.79 -7.58 -12.66
CA VAL A 170 -11.69 -8.27 -13.56
C VAL A 170 -11.31 -8.04 -15.03
N GLN A 171 -11.04 -6.79 -15.39
CA GLN A 171 -10.74 -6.39 -16.77
C GLN A 171 -9.49 -7.07 -17.33
N PHE A 172 -8.42 -7.17 -16.51
CA PHE A 172 -7.11 -7.64 -16.97
C PHE A 172 -6.78 -9.10 -16.60
N ALA A 173 -7.66 -9.82 -15.90
CA ALA A 173 -7.42 -11.20 -15.46
C ALA A 173 -7.04 -12.13 -16.62
N LYS A 174 -7.77 -12.09 -17.74
CA LYS A 174 -7.48 -12.91 -18.93
C LYS A 174 -6.19 -12.52 -19.67
N LYS A 175 -5.57 -11.41 -19.28
CA LYS A 175 -4.27 -10.95 -19.80
C LYS A 175 -3.10 -11.38 -18.93
N GLY A 176 -3.35 -12.21 -17.90
CA GLY A 176 -2.34 -12.66 -16.97
C GLY A 176 -1.94 -11.62 -15.91
N ILE A 177 -2.72 -10.54 -15.76
CA ILE A 177 -2.45 -9.48 -14.80
C ILE A 177 -3.42 -9.58 -13.63
N ARG A 178 -2.88 -9.64 -12.42
CA ARG A 178 -3.65 -9.64 -11.18
C ARG A 178 -3.62 -8.24 -10.56
N VAL A 179 -4.76 -7.77 -10.08
CA VAL A 179 -4.87 -6.49 -9.37
C VAL A 179 -5.64 -6.70 -8.08
N ASN A 180 -5.00 -6.45 -6.94
CA ASN A 180 -5.57 -6.69 -5.63
C ASN A 180 -5.44 -5.46 -4.72
N SER A 181 -6.40 -5.25 -3.84
CA SER A 181 -6.33 -4.25 -2.77
C SER A 181 -5.70 -4.86 -1.53
N LEU A 182 -4.74 -4.18 -0.97
CA LEU A 182 -4.25 -4.45 0.38
C LEU A 182 -5.02 -3.55 1.36
N CYS A 183 -5.61 -4.15 2.39
CA CYS A 183 -6.39 -3.44 3.40
C CYS A 183 -5.74 -3.62 4.79
N PRO A 184 -4.70 -2.85 5.12
CA PRO A 184 -4.08 -2.90 6.43
C PRO A 184 -5.03 -2.39 7.51
N GLY A 185 -4.94 -2.99 8.70
CA GLY A 185 -5.39 -2.42 9.95
C GLY A 185 -4.46 -1.32 10.46
N PRO A 186 -4.49 -0.98 11.75
CA PRO A 186 -3.52 -0.06 12.35
C PRO A 186 -2.12 -0.68 12.35
N VAL A 187 -1.15 0.01 11.75
CA VAL A 187 0.25 -0.44 11.59
C VAL A 187 1.18 0.50 12.33
N ASN A 188 2.13 -0.05 13.08
CA ASN A 188 3.13 0.68 13.88
C ASN A 188 4.17 1.41 12.99
N THR A 189 3.69 2.32 12.14
CA THR A 189 4.52 3.16 11.28
C THR A 189 4.96 4.44 11.99
N PRO A 190 6.02 5.13 11.53
CA PRO A 190 6.39 6.45 12.05
C PRO A 190 5.20 7.43 12.07
N LEU A 191 4.41 7.47 11.00
CA LEU A 191 3.21 8.32 10.89
C LEU A 191 2.20 8.01 12.01
N LEU A 192 1.89 6.73 12.27
CA LEU A 192 0.91 6.35 13.30
C LEU A 192 1.45 6.60 14.71
N ARG A 193 2.75 6.36 14.92
CA ARG A 193 3.42 6.65 16.21
C ARG A 193 3.37 8.13 16.56
N GLU A 194 3.64 9.01 15.62
CA GLU A 194 3.52 10.46 15.82
C GLU A 194 2.08 10.91 16.15
N LEU A 195 1.11 10.31 15.45
CA LEU A 195 -0.31 10.59 15.68
C LEU A 195 -0.74 10.18 17.09
N PHE A 196 -0.32 9.00 17.54
CA PHE A 196 -0.68 8.46 18.85
C PHE A 196 0.12 9.05 20.01
N ALA A 197 1.34 9.52 19.78
CA ALA A 197 2.09 10.27 20.78
C ALA A 197 1.39 11.59 21.16
N LYS A 198 0.63 12.16 20.22
CA LYS A 198 -0.16 13.38 20.44
C LYS A 198 -1.52 13.10 21.11
N ASP A 199 -2.05 11.89 21.00
CA ASP A 199 -3.36 11.49 21.54
C ASP A 199 -3.36 10.01 21.95
N PRO A 200 -2.81 9.68 23.16
CA PRO A 200 -2.74 8.31 23.66
C PRO A 200 -4.11 7.67 23.89
N GLU A 201 -5.14 8.44 24.24
CA GLU A 201 -6.50 7.90 24.44
C GLU A 201 -7.08 7.41 23.11
N ARG A 202 -6.82 8.13 22.03
CA ARG A 202 -7.21 7.74 20.67
C ARG A 202 -6.51 6.46 20.23
N ALA A 203 -5.24 6.28 20.60
CA ALA A 203 -4.50 5.04 20.36
C ALA A 203 -5.14 3.87 21.12
N ALA A 204 -5.41 4.02 22.41
CA ALA A 204 -6.05 3.01 23.25
C ALA A 204 -7.43 2.64 22.71
N ARG A 205 -8.26 3.60 22.32
CA ARG A 205 -9.58 3.34 21.71
C ARG A 205 -9.51 2.52 20.42
N ARG A 206 -8.47 2.68 19.62
CA ARG A 206 -8.29 1.84 18.42
C ARG A 206 -7.88 0.43 18.77
N LEU A 207 -6.99 0.30 19.74
CA LEU A 207 -6.43 -0.98 20.13
C LEU A 207 -7.48 -1.96 20.67
N ILE A 208 -8.42 -1.49 21.48
CA ILE A 208 -9.50 -2.34 22.03
C ILE A 208 -10.39 -2.98 20.97
N HIS A 209 -10.37 -2.47 19.74
CA HIS A 209 -11.15 -3.04 18.63
C HIS A 209 -10.35 -4.01 17.76
N VAL A 210 -9.06 -4.18 18.03
CA VAL A 210 -8.22 -5.14 17.30
C VAL A 210 -8.20 -6.46 18.05
N PRO A 211 -8.81 -7.54 17.54
CA PRO A 211 -8.87 -8.83 18.27
C PRO A 211 -7.50 -9.40 18.66
N MET A 212 -6.45 -9.14 17.85
CA MET A 212 -5.08 -9.55 18.18
C MET A 212 -4.43 -8.71 19.30
N GLY A 213 -5.10 -7.70 19.85
CA GLY A 213 -4.66 -6.90 21.01
C GLY A 213 -3.43 -6.02 20.76
N ARG A 214 -2.98 -5.87 19.50
CA ARG A 214 -1.82 -5.07 19.13
C ARG A 214 -1.95 -4.48 17.73
N PHE A 215 -1.14 -3.49 17.45
CA PHE A 215 -0.95 -3.00 16.07
C PHE A 215 -0.05 -3.97 15.28
N ALA A 216 -0.25 -4.00 13.97
CA ALA A 216 0.66 -4.74 13.10
C ALA A 216 2.02 -4.05 13.00
N GLU A 217 3.08 -4.83 12.81
CA GLU A 217 4.37 -4.28 12.39
C GLU A 217 4.42 -4.16 10.86
N PRO A 218 5.16 -3.19 10.31
CA PRO A 218 5.28 -3.01 8.86
C PRO A 218 5.69 -4.27 8.10
N GLU A 219 6.50 -5.13 8.73
CA GLU A 219 6.98 -6.39 8.18
C GLU A 219 5.86 -7.41 7.98
N GLU A 220 4.82 -7.39 8.83
CA GLU A 220 3.65 -8.26 8.68
C GLU A 220 2.84 -7.90 7.44
N ILE A 221 2.72 -6.60 7.17
CA ILE A 221 2.10 -6.09 5.94
C ILE A 221 2.97 -6.43 4.72
N ALA A 222 4.29 -6.24 4.82
CA ALA A 222 5.24 -6.56 3.75
C ALA A 222 5.20 -8.05 3.34
N ASN A 223 4.97 -8.96 4.29
CA ASN A 223 4.80 -10.38 4.02
C ASN A 223 3.57 -10.65 3.13
N ALA A 224 2.46 -9.99 3.40
CA ALA A 224 1.26 -10.09 2.58
C ALA A 224 1.48 -9.52 1.16
N VAL A 225 2.20 -8.39 1.05
CA VAL A 225 2.56 -7.79 -0.24
C VAL A 225 3.47 -8.74 -1.05
N ALA A 226 4.47 -9.34 -0.42
CA ALA A 226 5.35 -10.30 -1.07
C ALA A 226 4.58 -11.53 -1.57
N PHE A 227 3.64 -12.05 -0.78
CA PHE A 227 2.74 -13.13 -1.19
C PHE A 227 1.90 -12.73 -2.42
N LEU A 228 1.22 -11.56 -2.37
CA LEU A 228 0.41 -11.07 -3.49
C LEU A 228 1.25 -10.77 -4.74
N GLY A 229 2.51 -10.40 -4.59
CA GLY A 229 3.47 -10.18 -5.69
C GLY A 229 4.01 -11.47 -6.29
N SER A 230 3.92 -12.59 -5.57
CA SER A 230 4.48 -13.88 -5.96
C SER A 230 3.53 -14.73 -6.82
N ASP A 231 4.06 -15.81 -7.36
CA ASP A 231 3.26 -16.78 -8.12
C ASP A 231 2.40 -17.69 -7.21
N GLU A 232 2.66 -17.69 -5.89
CA GLU A 232 1.83 -18.38 -4.90
C GLU A 232 0.40 -17.81 -4.84
N SER A 233 0.21 -16.56 -5.27
CA SER A 233 -1.10 -15.90 -5.35
C SER A 233 -1.68 -15.88 -6.78
N SER A 234 -1.27 -16.81 -7.65
CA SER A 234 -1.61 -16.82 -9.09
C SER A 234 -3.11 -16.89 -9.38
N PHE A 235 -3.93 -17.38 -8.45
CA PHE A 235 -5.40 -17.43 -8.59
C PHE A 235 -6.13 -16.36 -7.75
N ILE A 236 -5.42 -15.32 -7.29
CA ILE A 236 -5.96 -14.23 -6.48
C ILE A 236 -5.93 -12.93 -7.28
N THR A 237 -7.10 -12.42 -7.68
CA THR A 237 -7.27 -11.12 -8.35
C THR A 237 -8.60 -10.50 -7.96
N ALA A 238 -8.72 -9.18 -8.06
CA ALA A 238 -9.92 -8.40 -7.73
C ALA A 238 -10.40 -8.56 -6.27
N THR A 239 -9.50 -8.93 -5.34
CA THR A 239 -9.83 -9.14 -3.93
C THR A 239 -9.46 -7.97 -3.04
N ASP A 240 -10.19 -7.82 -1.94
CA ASP A 240 -9.85 -6.96 -0.81
C ASP A 240 -9.12 -7.80 0.22
N PHE A 241 -7.79 -7.73 0.23
CA PHE A 241 -6.93 -8.56 1.07
C PHE A 241 -6.71 -7.90 2.43
N LEU A 242 -7.43 -8.37 3.43
CA LEU A 242 -7.38 -7.86 4.80
C LEU A 242 -6.13 -8.34 5.53
N VAL A 243 -5.41 -7.39 6.16
CA VAL A 243 -4.29 -7.63 7.08
C VAL A 243 -4.47 -6.69 8.28
N ASP A 244 -5.46 -6.98 9.12
CA ASP A 244 -5.99 -6.03 10.10
C ASP A 244 -6.14 -6.59 11.53
N GLY A 245 -5.61 -7.78 11.79
CA GLY A 245 -5.69 -8.43 13.10
C GLY A 245 -7.11 -8.81 13.49
N GLY A 246 -8.02 -8.99 12.51
CA GLY A 246 -9.42 -9.34 12.72
C GLY A 246 -10.35 -8.15 12.94
N LEU A 247 -9.85 -6.92 12.89
CA LEU A 247 -10.58 -5.70 13.21
C LEU A 247 -11.90 -5.56 12.43
N SER A 248 -11.86 -5.80 11.11
CA SER A 248 -13.03 -5.61 10.25
C SER A 248 -14.14 -6.66 10.45
N ASN A 249 -13.84 -7.76 11.13
CA ASN A 249 -14.75 -8.89 11.34
C ASN A 249 -15.22 -9.02 12.79
N ALA A 250 -14.69 -8.22 13.70
CA ALA A 250 -15.05 -8.27 15.11
C ALA A 250 -16.22 -7.31 15.41
N TYR A 251 -17.25 -7.84 16.08
CA TYR A 251 -18.30 -6.99 16.67
C TYR A 251 -17.85 -6.46 18.05
N VAL A 252 -17.29 -7.34 18.86
CA VAL A 252 -16.61 -7.02 20.11
C VAL A 252 -15.38 -7.89 20.22
N THR A 253 -14.36 -7.42 20.92
CA THR A 253 -13.17 -8.24 21.23
C THR A 253 -13.43 -9.05 22.50
N PRO A 254 -13.01 -10.32 22.55
CA PRO A 254 -13.06 -11.13 23.79
C PRO A 254 -12.24 -10.46 24.90
N LEU A 255 -12.69 -10.64 26.13
CA LEU A 255 -11.88 -10.31 27.30
C LEU A 255 -10.85 -11.43 27.53
N GLU A 256 -9.66 -11.09 28.06
CA GLU A 256 -8.64 -12.11 28.40
C GLU A 256 -9.22 -13.17 29.35
N SER A 257 -10.06 -12.74 30.30
CA SER A 257 -10.75 -13.63 31.24
C SER A 257 -11.74 -14.61 30.60
N ASP A 258 -12.08 -14.46 29.32
CA ASP A 258 -13.00 -15.39 28.66
C ASP A 258 -12.32 -16.74 28.29
N PHE A 259 -11.01 -16.85 28.50
CA PHE A 259 -10.19 -18.04 28.18
C PHE A 259 -9.52 -18.68 29.42
N ASP A 260 -9.74 -18.12 30.61
CA ASP A 260 -9.24 -18.65 31.91
C ASP A 260 -10.32 -19.61 32.53
#